data_6cf836982ad03b94221edcead805709c
#
_entry.id   6cf836982ad03b94221edcead805709c
#
_cell.length_a   1.000
_cell.length_b   1.000
_cell.length_c   1.000
_cell.angle_alpha   90.00
_cell.angle_beta   90.00
_cell.angle_gamma   90.00
#
_symmetry.space_group_name_H-M   'P 1'
#
loop_
_entity.id
_entity.type
_entity.pdbx_description
1 polymer ?
#
loop_
_entity_poly.entity_id
_entity_poly.type
_entity_poly.pdbx_seq_one_letter_code
_entity_poly.pdbx_strand_id
1 'polypeptide(L)'
;MKVQRFSEHRAMPWANGLGTSYEVASDRNVDGVWTWRVAIAPVVADGPFSAMPGVDRELAVIEGNGMELEVDGESVKCMPGQLVRFLGDASACARLVDGPVVDLGLMTVRGVVTGSMVVVADVGDVVESDVLVAIGDAVFEDEKGKNYRLGSKDALLGVRGHQLVLLGGTAIAIQVNA
;
A
#
# COMPACT_ATOMS: atom_id res chain seq x y z
N MET A 1 16.67 10.12 0.70
CA MET A 1 15.69 9.15 1.25
C MET A 1 15.37 9.50 2.70
N LYS A 2 14.09 9.39 3.10
CA LYS A 2 13.57 9.70 4.44
C LYS A 2 12.76 8.52 4.97
N VAL A 3 13.06 8.04 6.17
CA VAL A 3 12.18 7.14 6.92
C VAL A 3 11.05 7.99 7.49
N GLN A 4 9.81 7.60 7.19
CA GLN A 4 8.58 8.16 7.73
C GLN A 4 7.97 7.11 8.66
N ARG A 5 7.81 7.45 9.93
CA ARG A 5 7.21 6.56 10.91
C ARG A 5 5.70 6.46 10.70
N PHE A 6 5.10 5.33 11.06
CA PHE A 6 3.65 5.16 10.95
C PHE A 6 2.88 6.28 11.66
N SER A 7 3.38 6.74 12.81
CA SER A 7 2.78 7.85 13.56
C SER A 7 2.83 9.21 12.84
N GLU A 8 3.63 9.34 11.77
CA GLU A 8 3.72 10.56 10.95
C GLU A 8 2.79 10.51 9.72
N HIS A 9 2.14 9.36 9.45
CA HIS A 9 1.21 9.23 8.35
C HIS A 9 -0.03 10.10 8.60
N ARG A 10 -0.52 10.74 7.54
CA ARG A 10 -1.67 11.64 7.64
C ARG A 10 -2.97 10.84 7.79
N ALA A 11 -3.63 10.97 8.94
CA ALA A 11 -4.94 10.37 9.16
C ALA A 11 -6.01 11.00 8.26
N MET A 12 -6.80 10.15 7.63
CA MET A 12 -7.90 10.52 6.73
C MET A 12 -9.15 9.75 7.16
N PRO A 13 -10.05 10.36 7.95
CA PRO A 13 -11.34 9.74 8.28
C PRO A 13 -12.13 9.41 7.02
N TRP A 14 -12.78 8.25 7.00
CA TRP A 14 -13.66 7.88 5.89
C TRP A 14 -14.93 8.73 5.90
N ALA A 15 -15.47 9.00 4.71
CA ALA A 15 -16.66 9.82 4.56
C ALA A 15 -17.90 9.23 5.27
N ASN A 16 -17.96 7.90 5.40
CA ASN A 16 -19.02 7.19 6.12
C ASN A 16 -18.83 7.12 7.64
N GLY A 17 -17.71 7.64 8.17
CA GLY A 17 -17.37 7.62 9.60
C GLY A 17 -17.01 6.26 10.18
N LEU A 18 -16.90 5.20 9.36
CA LEU A 18 -16.70 3.82 9.81
C LEU A 18 -15.22 3.44 9.99
N GLY A 19 -14.28 4.32 9.61
CA GLY A 19 -12.86 4.04 9.75
C GLY A 19 -11.99 5.24 9.40
N THR A 20 -10.68 4.99 9.44
CA THR A 20 -9.64 5.96 9.12
C THR A 20 -8.56 5.27 8.30
N SER A 21 -8.18 5.86 7.16
CA SER A 21 -6.97 5.50 6.43
C SER A 21 -5.83 6.41 6.82
N TYR A 22 -4.61 5.94 6.64
CA TYR A 22 -3.38 6.69 6.91
C TYR A 22 -2.61 6.85 5.62
N GLU A 23 -2.58 8.08 5.07
CA GLU A 23 -1.85 8.36 3.83
C GLU A 23 -0.35 8.28 4.08
N VAL A 24 0.31 7.37 3.35
CA VAL A 24 1.76 7.18 3.36
C VAL A 24 2.41 8.18 2.43
N ALA A 25 1.95 8.21 1.18
CA ALA A 25 2.46 9.07 0.13
C ALA A 25 1.36 9.36 -0.90
N SER A 26 1.46 10.49 -1.56
CA SER A 26 0.62 10.84 -2.71
C SER A 26 1.31 11.89 -3.56
N ASP A 27 0.95 11.95 -4.83
CA ASP A 27 1.27 13.08 -5.70
C ASP A 27 -0.01 13.76 -6.16
N ARG A 28 0.09 15.04 -6.52
CA ARG A 28 -1.07 15.86 -6.87
C ARG A 28 -0.80 16.67 -8.12
N ASN A 29 -1.81 16.81 -8.96
CA ASN A 29 -1.76 17.71 -10.11
C ASN A 29 -1.78 19.19 -9.67
N VAL A 30 -1.70 20.08 -10.65
CA VAL A 30 -1.70 21.56 -10.42
C VAL A 30 -2.94 22.07 -9.72
N ASP A 31 -4.05 21.35 -9.81
CA ASP A 31 -5.33 21.69 -9.16
C ASP A 31 -5.44 21.13 -7.73
N GLY A 32 -4.38 20.45 -7.26
CA GLY A 32 -4.32 19.84 -5.93
C GLY A 32 -5.06 18.50 -5.81
N VAL A 33 -5.56 17.96 -6.93
CA VAL A 33 -6.18 16.62 -6.98
C VAL A 33 -5.09 15.58 -7.06
N TRP A 34 -5.16 14.54 -6.21
CA TRP A 34 -4.18 13.49 -6.25
C TRP A 34 -4.25 12.67 -7.56
N THR A 35 -3.10 12.32 -8.10
CA THR A 35 -2.93 11.49 -9.28
C THR A 35 -2.65 10.04 -8.90
N TRP A 36 -1.95 9.84 -7.79
CA TRP A 36 -1.80 8.55 -7.13
C TRP A 36 -1.72 8.74 -5.61
N ARG A 37 -2.04 7.68 -4.89
CA ARG A 37 -1.99 7.67 -3.44
C ARG A 37 -1.70 6.27 -2.90
N VAL A 38 -0.84 6.20 -1.90
CA VAL A 38 -0.59 5.02 -1.06
C VAL A 38 -1.16 5.27 0.31
N ALA A 39 -1.98 4.37 0.81
CA ALA A 39 -2.57 4.48 2.14
C ALA A 39 -2.67 3.12 2.84
N ILE A 40 -2.57 3.16 4.17
CA ILE A 40 -2.79 2.03 5.07
C ILE A 40 -4.16 2.19 5.70
N ALA A 41 -4.97 1.13 5.75
CA ALA A 41 -6.30 1.16 6.35
C ALA A 41 -6.56 -0.06 7.25
N PRO A 42 -6.89 0.14 8.54
CA PRO A 42 -7.48 -0.91 9.36
C PRO A 42 -8.91 -1.22 8.89
N VAL A 43 -9.17 -2.50 8.59
CA VAL A 43 -10.51 -3.02 8.27
C VAL A 43 -10.95 -3.90 9.43
N VAL A 44 -11.90 -3.41 10.21
CA VAL A 44 -12.29 -4.02 11.49
C VAL A 44 -13.61 -4.77 11.42
N ALA A 45 -14.34 -4.66 10.32
CA ALA A 45 -15.62 -5.33 10.07
C ALA A 45 -15.82 -5.58 8.57
N ASP A 46 -16.67 -6.54 8.26
CA ASP A 46 -17.17 -6.76 6.90
C ASP A 46 -17.88 -5.49 6.39
N GLY A 47 -17.73 -5.21 5.11
CA GLY A 47 -18.41 -4.06 4.53
C GLY A 47 -17.89 -3.63 3.16
N PRO A 48 -18.59 -2.67 2.54
CA PRO A 48 -18.23 -2.19 1.23
C PRO A 48 -16.99 -1.30 1.26
N PHE A 49 -16.16 -1.46 0.24
CA PHE A 49 -15.14 -0.46 -0.11
C PHE A 49 -15.78 0.73 -0.81
N SER A 50 -15.24 1.92 -0.55
CA SER A 50 -15.70 3.14 -1.25
C SER A 50 -15.47 3.01 -2.75
N ALA A 51 -16.49 3.33 -3.55
CA ALA A 51 -16.33 3.44 -4.99
C ALA A 51 -15.41 4.63 -5.32
N MET A 52 -14.51 4.42 -6.29
CA MET A 52 -13.55 5.42 -6.77
C MET A 52 -13.54 5.41 -8.30
N PRO A 53 -14.54 6.01 -8.96
CA PRO A 53 -14.62 6.03 -10.42
C PRO A 53 -13.35 6.60 -11.06
N GLY A 54 -12.86 5.93 -12.11
CA GLY A 54 -11.65 6.34 -12.84
C GLY A 54 -10.34 6.05 -12.13
N VAL A 55 -10.35 5.26 -11.06
CA VAL A 55 -9.17 4.88 -10.29
C VAL A 55 -8.90 3.38 -10.43
N ASP A 56 -7.65 3.01 -10.66
CA ASP A 56 -7.19 1.62 -10.54
C ASP A 56 -6.65 1.40 -9.12
N ARG A 57 -6.97 0.25 -8.54
CA ARG A 57 -6.61 -0.10 -7.17
C ARG A 57 -5.81 -1.39 -7.13
N GLU A 58 -4.76 -1.38 -6.33
CA GLU A 58 -4.03 -2.59 -5.94
C GLU A 58 -3.96 -2.64 -4.42
N LEU A 59 -4.18 -3.80 -3.83
CA LEU A 59 -4.38 -3.98 -2.40
C LEU A 59 -3.61 -5.19 -1.90
N ALA A 60 -3.01 -5.06 -0.72
CA ALA A 60 -2.34 -6.13 0.02
C ALA A 60 -2.80 -6.13 1.47
N VAL A 61 -3.06 -7.29 2.05
CA VAL A 61 -3.17 -7.42 3.50
C VAL A 61 -1.77 -7.46 4.10
N ILE A 62 -1.47 -6.52 4.99
CA ILE A 62 -0.16 -6.39 5.65
C ILE A 62 -0.18 -6.82 7.12
N GLU A 63 -1.35 -6.89 7.75
CA GLU A 63 -1.54 -7.48 9.08
C GLU A 63 -2.89 -8.22 9.14
N GLY A 64 -2.98 -9.27 9.97
CA GLY A 64 -4.18 -10.11 10.13
C GLY A 64 -4.18 -11.33 9.23
N ASN A 65 -5.30 -12.06 9.20
CA ASN A 65 -5.42 -13.38 8.59
C ASN A 65 -6.02 -13.37 7.18
N GLY A 66 -6.20 -12.18 6.60
CA GLY A 66 -6.73 -12.03 5.25
C GLY A 66 -8.21 -11.67 5.20
N MET A 67 -8.66 -11.38 4.00
CA MET A 67 -10.06 -11.12 3.69
C MET A 67 -10.42 -11.68 2.32
N GLU A 68 -11.68 -11.93 2.12
CA GLU A 68 -12.28 -12.26 0.83
C GLU A 68 -12.93 -10.98 0.28
N LEU A 69 -12.54 -10.60 -0.94
CA LEU A 69 -13.13 -9.48 -1.65
C LEU A 69 -14.13 -10.01 -2.67
N GLU A 70 -15.38 -9.60 -2.56
CA GLU A 70 -16.36 -9.75 -3.63
C GLU A 70 -16.26 -8.51 -4.53
N VAL A 71 -15.82 -8.70 -5.76
CA VAL A 71 -15.64 -7.62 -6.75
C VAL A 71 -16.58 -7.91 -7.94
N ASP A 72 -17.60 -7.07 -8.13
CA ASP A 72 -18.64 -7.25 -9.16
C ASP A 72 -19.28 -8.66 -9.16
N GLY A 73 -19.43 -9.26 -7.95
CA GLY A 73 -20.00 -10.58 -7.75
C GLY A 73 -19.01 -11.74 -7.88
N GLU A 74 -17.74 -11.47 -8.18
CA GLU A 74 -16.68 -12.48 -8.18
C GLU A 74 -15.88 -12.41 -6.88
N SER A 75 -15.63 -13.58 -6.26
CA SER A 75 -14.87 -13.66 -5.00
C SER A 75 -13.39 -13.83 -5.28
N VAL A 76 -12.59 -12.96 -4.68
CA VAL A 76 -11.12 -12.97 -4.75
C VAL A 76 -10.55 -12.98 -3.33
N LYS A 77 -9.67 -13.95 -3.05
CA LYS A 77 -8.97 -14.00 -1.76
C LYS A 77 -7.83 -12.99 -1.73
N CYS A 78 -7.78 -12.19 -0.68
CA CYS A 78 -6.69 -11.29 -0.38
C CYS A 78 -6.03 -11.75 0.93
N MET A 79 -5.10 -12.69 0.81
CA MET A 79 -4.37 -13.27 1.93
C MET A 79 -3.05 -12.51 2.14
N PRO A 80 -2.43 -12.57 3.34
CA PRO A 80 -1.10 -12.00 3.55
C PRO A 80 -0.09 -12.44 2.47
N GLY A 81 0.63 -11.49 1.90
CA GLY A 81 1.57 -11.73 0.79
C GLY A 81 0.96 -11.83 -0.61
N GLN A 82 -0.36 -11.75 -0.73
CA GLN A 82 -1.05 -11.68 -2.02
C GLN A 82 -1.44 -10.25 -2.36
N LEU A 83 -1.30 -9.92 -3.65
CA LEU A 83 -1.70 -8.65 -4.21
C LEU A 83 -2.97 -8.85 -5.04
N VAL A 84 -3.98 -8.02 -4.81
CA VAL A 84 -5.26 -8.06 -5.54
C VAL A 84 -5.45 -6.73 -6.26
N ARG A 85 -5.76 -6.81 -7.56
CA ARG A 85 -6.04 -5.65 -8.41
C ARG A 85 -7.50 -5.62 -8.81
N PHE A 86 -8.11 -4.45 -8.75
CA PHE A 86 -9.48 -4.22 -9.21
C PHE A 86 -9.71 -2.76 -9.57
N LEU A 87 -10.75 -2.53 -10.37
CA LEU A 87 -11.15 -1.18 -10.75
C LEU A 87 -11.87 -0.50 -9.57
N GLY A 88 -11.55 0.75 -9.31
CA GLY A 88 -12.26 1.53 -8.30
C GLY A 88 -13.72 1.81 -8.66
N ASP A 89 -14.09 1.63 -9.93
CA ASP A 89 -15.48 1.67 -10.42
C ASP A 89 -16.29 0.45 -9.98
N ALA A 90 -15.62 -0.68 -9.70
CA ALA A 90 -16.26 -1.95 -9.33
C ALA A 90 -16.95 -1.86 -7.97
N SER A 91 -18.04 -2.58 -7.82
CA SER A 91 -18.63 -2.85 -6.51
C SER A 91 -17.74 -3.83 -5.76
N ALA A 92 -17.09 -3.37 -4.69
CA ALA A 92 -16.21 -4.21 -3.90
C ALA A 92 -16.67 -4.25 -2.44
N CYS A 93 -16.76 -5.47 -1.87
CA CYS A 93 -17.13 -5.70 -0.48
C CYS A 93 -16.13 -6.66 0.17
N ALA A 94 -15.66 -6.33 1.36
CA ALA A 94 -14.77 -7.19 2.12
C ALA A 94 -15.54 -8.08 3.09
N ARG A 95 -15.10 -9.33 3.21
CA ARG A 95 -15.45 -10.26 4.28
C ARG A 95 -14.16 -10.70 4.95
N LEU A 96 -14.04 -10.45 6.26
CA LEU A 96 -12.88 -10.84 7.04
C LEU A 96 -12.84 -12.36 7.24
N VAL A 97 -11.66 -12.97 7.07
CA VAL A 97 -11.51 -14.43 7.23
C VAL A 97 -11.50 -14.79 8.73
N ASP A 98 -10.68 -14.09 9.52
CA ASP A 98 -10.53 -14.33 10.95
C ASP A 98 -10.01 -13.06 11.64
N GLY A 99 -10.94 -12.24 12.11
CA GLY A 99 -10.66 -10.99 12.79
C GLY A 99 -10.22 -9.83 11.89
N PRO A 100 -9.90 -8.68 12.50
CA PRO A 100 -9.49 -7.49 11.78
C PRO A 100 -8.21 -7.68 10.95
N VAL A 101 -8.12 -6.92 9.85
CA VAL A 101 -6.91 -6.85 9.03
C VAL A 101 -6.45 -5.40 8.90
N VAL A 102 -5.21 -5.21 8.49
CA VAL A 102 -4.71 -3.93 7.99
C VAL A 102 -4.34 -4.14 6.53
N ASP A 103 -4.88 -3.33 5.66
CA ASP A 103 -4.51 -3.31 4.26
C ASP A 103 -3.56 -2.15 3.90
N LEU A 104 -2.78 -2.35 2.85
CA LEU A 104 -2.03 -1.34 2.14
C LEU A 104 -2.63 -1.24 0.74
N GLY A 105 -3.10 -0.05 0.36
CA GLY A 105 -3.69 0.22 -0.94
C GLY A 105 -2.87 1.19 -1.76
N LEU A 106 -2.61 0.85 -3.03
CA LEU A 106 -2.17 1.76 -4.07
C LEU A 106 -3.37 2.13 -4.93
N MET A 107 -3.57 3.42 -5.14
CA MET A 107 -4.62 4.00 -5.97
C MET A 107 -3.98 4.89 -7.02
N THR A 108 -4.31 4.67 -8.30
CA THR A 108 -3.78 5.46 -9.43
C THR A 108 -4.93 5.95 -10.31
N VAL A 109 -4.87 7.21 -10.73
CA VAL A 109 -5.87 7.79 -11.65
C VAL A 109 -5.64 7.22 -13.05
N ARG A 110 -6.63 6.48 -13.55
CA ARG A 110 -6.57 5.79 -14.84
C ARG A 110 -6.33 6.76 -15.99
N GLY A 111 -5.38 6.40 -16.87
CA GLY A 111 -4.99 7.25 -18.00
C GLY A 111 -4.09 8.43 -17.66
N VAL A 112 -3.78 8.64 -16.38
CA VAL A 112 -2.85 9.68 -15.91
C VAL A 112 -1.57 9.05 -15.40
N VAL A 113 -1.68 8.06 -14.51
CA VAL A 113 -0.54 7.32 -13.93
C VAL A 113 -0.86 5.84 -13.90
N THR A 114 0.17 5.02 -14.00
CA THR A 114 0.10 3.58 -13.70
C THR A 114 0.95 3.27 -12.48
N GLY A 115 0.67 2.18 -11.80
CA GLY A 115 1.48 1.79 -10.65
C GLY A 115 1.37 0.29 -10.38
N SER A 116 2.31 -0.19 -9.57
CA SER A 116 2.32 -1.58 -9.13
C SER A 116 2.96 -1.72 -7.76
N MET A 117 2.56 -2.77 -7.06
CA MET A 117 3.16 -3.22 -5.82
C MET A 117 3.90 -4.55 -6.04
N VAL A 118 4.97 -4.78 -5.30
CA VAL A 118 5.72 -6.05 -5.27
C VAL A 118 6.11 -6.34 -3.83
N VAL A 119 5.88 -7.58 -3.39
CA VAL A 119 6.38 -8.05 -2.09
C VAL A 119 7.87 -8.34 -2.21
N VAL A 120 8.65 -7.78 -1.28
CA VAL A 120 10.10 -7.94 -1.17
C VAL A 120 10.37 -8.66 0.15
N ALA A 121 10.88 -9.89 0.09
CA ALA A 121 11.04 -10.75 1.26
C ALA A 121 12.37 -11.53 1.29
N ASP A 122 13.03 -11.70 0.15
CA ASP A 122 14.27 -12.46 0.09
C ASP A 122 15.47 -11.54 0.39
N VAL A 123 16.28 -11.91 1.37
CA VAL A 123 17.52 -11.19 1.71
C VAL A 123 18.44 -11.17 0.49
N GLY A 124 18.87 -9.99 0.11
CA GLY A 124 19.66 -9.77 -1.10
C GLY A 124 18.84 -9.25 -2.29
N ASP A 125 17.50 -9.20 -2.17
CA ASP A 125 16.67 -8.54 -3.20
C ASP A 125 17.11 -7.11 -3.43
N VAL A 126 17.33 -6.77 -4.68
CA VAL A 126 17.60 -5.39 -5.13
C VAL A 126 16.30 -4.74 -5.55
N VAL A 127 16.01 -3.62 -4.94
CA VAL A 127 14.73 -2.92 -5.12
C VAL A 127 14.95 -1.54 -5.70
N GLU A 128 14.22 -1.24 -6.76
CA GLU A 128 14.00 0.12 -7.28
C GLU A 128 12.52 0.44 -7.16
N SER A 129 12.18 1.53 -6.48
CA SER A 129 10.77 1.89 -6.22
C SER A 129 10.62 3.38 -5.95
N ASP A 130 9.39 3.85 -5.81
CA ASP A 130 9.10 5.21 -5.38
C ASP A 130 8.86 5.30 -3.88
N VAL A 131 8.26 4.24 -3.33
CA VAL A 131 7.91 4.10 -1.91
C VAL A 131 8.16 2.66 -1.48
N LEU A 132 8.74 2.47 -0.30
CA LEU A 132 8.78 1.18 0.40
C LEU A 132 7.94 1.27 1.66
N VAL A 133 7.11 0.25 1.93
CA VAL A 133 6.33 0.14 3.18
C VAL A 133 6.67 -1.18 3.84
N ALA A 134 7.13 -1.14 5.09
CA ALA A 134 7.54 -2.32 5.84
C ALA A 134 6.32 -3.12 6.36
N ILE A 135 6.38 -4.45 6.20
CA ILE A 135 5.49 -5.41 6.84
C ILE A 135 6.27 -6.01 8.02
N GLY A 136 6.01 -5.52 9.24
CA GLY A 136 6.89 -5.81 10.37
C GLY A 136 8.21 -5.02 10.29
N ASP A 137 9.26 -5.53 10.94
CA ASP A 137 10.57 -4.89 10.90
C ASP A 137 11.27 -5.22 9.57
N ALA A 138 11.91 -4.22 8.95
CA ALA A 138 12.70 -4.39 7.74
C ALA A 138 13.96 -3.52 7.76
N VAL A 139 15.02 -3.99 7.11
CA VAL A 139 16.29 -3.26 7.00
C VAL A 139 16.73 -3.26 5.55
N PHE A 140 16.98 -2.08 5.02
CA PHE A 140 17.53 -1.87 3.68
C PHE A 140 18.87 -1.17 3.74
N GLU A 141 19.74 -1.45 2.77
CA GLU A 141 21.01 -0.76 2.56
C GLU A 141 21.02 -0.10 1.18
N ASP A 142 21.48 1.15 1.10
CA ASP A 142 21.66 1.84 -0.18
C ASP A 142 23.05 1.56 -0.80
N GLU A 143 23.23 2.03 -2.03
CA GLU A 143 24.46 1.89 -2.81
C GLU A 143 25.72 2.51 -2.14
N LYS A 144 25.52 3.28 -1.05
CA LYS A 144 26.61 3.90 -0.26
C LYS A 144 26.87 3.17 1.06
N GLY A 145 26.18 2.05 1.30
CA GLY A 145 26.28 1.27 2.52
C GLY A 145 25.52 1.87 3.72
N LYS A 146 24.62 2.82 3.48
CA LYS A 146 23.79 3.39 4.55
C LYS A 146 22.56 2.50 4.77
N ASN A 147 22.35 2.16 6.05
CA ASN A 147 21.21 1.34 6.46
C ASN A 147 19.99 2.19 6.84
N TYR A 148 18.81 1.71 6.43
CA TYR A 148 17.49 2.24 6.76
C TYR A 148 16.70 1.18 7.50
N ARG A 149 16.38 1.44 8.78
CA ARG A 149 15.60 0.56 9.65
C ARG A 149 14.16 1.05 9.73
N LEU A 150 13.24 0.19 9.32
CA LEU A 150 11.81 0.41 9.30
C LEU A 150 11.15 -0.52 10.31
N GLY A 151 10.27 0.00 11.14
CA GLY A 151 9.31 -0.80 11.92
C GLY A 151 8.05 -1.09 11.13
N SER A 152 7.14 -1.87 11.71
CA SER A 152 5.85 -2.19 11.05
C SER A 152 5.11 -0.93 10.60
N LYS A 153 4.68 -0.91 9.35
CA LYS A 153 3.96 0.19 8.69
C LYS A 153 4.76 1.48 8.48
N ASP A 154 6.04 1.51 8.87
CA ASP A 154 6.92 2.61 8.47
C ASP A 154 7.15 2.62 6.96
N ALA A 155 7.43 3.77 6.41
CA ALA A 155 7.74 3.92 4.99
C ALA A 155 9.13 4.54 4.77
N LEU A 156 9.77 4.17 3.66
CA LEU A 156 10.94 4.85 3.14
C LEU A 156 10.53 5.62 1.87
N LEU A 157 10.70 6.92 1.90
CA LEU A 157 10.32 7.86 0.85
C LEU A 157 11.55 8.45 0.15
N GLY A 158 11.35 8.92 -1.11
CA GLY A 158 12.42 9.51 -1.91
C GLY A 158 13.40 8.44 -2.39
N VAL A 159 12.89 7.26 -2.73
CA VAL A 159 13.66 6.08 -3.13
C VAL A 159 13.95 6.09 -4.63
N ARG A 160 13.13 6.78 -5.41
CA ARG A 160 13.27 6.85 -6.88
C ARG A 160 14.71 7.22 -7.30
N GLY A 161 15.29 6.41 -8.18
CA GLY A 161 16.66 6.56 -8.66
C GLY A 161 17.75 6.05 -7.73
N HIS A 162 17.35 5.35 -6.63
CA HIS A 162 18.27 4.65 -5.74
C HIS A 162 18.03 3.15 -5.80
N GLN A 163 19.10 2.38 -5.74
CA GLN A 163 19.04 0.93 -5.54
C GLN A 163 19.16 0.62 -4.05
N LEU A 164 18.27 -0.20 -3.56
CA LEU A 164 18.27 -0.67 -2.19
C LEU A 164 18.37 -2.18 -2.15
N VAL A 165 19.13 -2.70 -1.21
CA VAL A 165 19.22 -4.15 -0.96
C VAL A 165 18.50 -4.46 0.34
N LEU A 166 17.59 -5.43 0.31
CA LEU A 166 16.95 -5.95 1.53
C LEU A 166 17.97 -6.76 2.33
N LEU A 167 18.24 -6.34 3.56
CA LEU A 167 19.11 -7.05 4.51
C LEU A 167 18.34 -7.95 5.46
N GLY A 168 17.03 -7.75 5.61
CA GLY A 168 16.16 -8.57 6.44
C GLY A 168 14.76 -7.99 6.59
N GLY A 169 13.81 -8.83 6.94
CA GLY A 169 12.41 -8.48 7.09
C GLY A 169 11.61 -8.59 5.79
N THR A 170 10.47 -7.92 5.73
CA THR A 170 9.57 -7.93 4.57
C THR A 170 9.01 -6.54 4.34
N ALA A 171 8.89 -6.15 3.08
CA ALA A 171 8.30 -4.88 2.69
C ALA A 171 7.49 -5.01 1.40
N ILE A 172 6.70 -4.00 1.09
CA ILE A 172 6.09 -3.81 -0.23
C ILE A 172 6.79 -2.64 -0.92
N ALA A 173 7.35 -2.92 -2.08
CA ALA A 173 7.90 -1.94 -3.00
C ALA A 173 6.79 -1.44 -3.92
N ILE A 174 6.69 -0.13 -4.08
CA ILE A 174 5.65 0.54 -4.85
C ILE A 174 6.32 1.38 -5.93
N GLN A 175 5.97 1.09 -7.19
CA GLN A 175 6.39 1.87 -8.35
C GLN A 175 5.21 2.63 -8.93
N VAL A 176 5.45 3.86 -9.35
CA VAL A 176 4.47 4.73 -10.02
C VAL A 176 5.10 5.30 -11.28
N ASN A 177 4.42 5.13 -12.41
CA ASN A 177 4.87 5.61 -13.72
C ASN A 177 3.85 6.63 -14.25
N ALA A 178 4.31 7.87 -14.43
CA ALA A 178 3.56 8.98 -15.00
C ALA A 178 3.82 9.11 -16.50
#